data_305132b41fd4094878db9e35e923fd93
#
_entry.id   305132b41fd4094878db9e35e923fd93
#
_cell.length_a   1.000
_cell.length_b   1.000
_cell.length_c   1.000
_cell.angle_alpha   90.00
_cell.angle_beta   90.00
_cell.angle_gamma   90.00
#
_symmetry.space_group_name_H-M   'P 1'
#
loop_
_entity.id
_entity.type
_entity.pdbx_description
1 polymer ?
#
loop_
_entity_poly.entity_id
_entity_poly.type
_entity_poly.pdbx_seq_one_letter_code
_entity_poly.pdbx_strand_id
1 'polypeptide(L)'
;MAMSHKTGKVALVSAFLVLLFFASTAASLSCSNGAFDFAGLCDCVFGSPEESAKLILVQIRLPRLAAGILSGACLAMAGCCMQSLFRNPLADPSILGVSSGAALGAVVAMSFFAYPFALESCALIGGLTAAFAVYKLGSFGGRVSAFSTLLSGIAVNAFCGALVGFFMYSARDVGLRGYVFWSLGSLDRCGWGEIAAAACAMAAACAAMAICANALNLMALGRQQAFHSGANIRAIWLAAGGAAALATSASVAICGIIGFVGLVVPHIIRSAAGPDNRILLPLSAIGGATLLVLADTAARLWSPADPVPIGVVTAFLGAPFFLALLKRRGESDND
;
A
#
# COMPACT_ATOMS: atom_id res chain seq x y z
N MET A 1 -14.32 34.38 5.27
CA MET A 1 -13.88 33.78 6.56
C MET A 1 -13.77 32.25 6.51
N ALA A 2 -14.76 31.50 6.00
CA ALA A 2 -14.73 30.03 5.92
C ALA A 2 -13.60 29.44 5.05
N MET A 3 -13.21 30.07 3.93
CA MET A 3 -12.09 29.62 3.09
C MET A 3 -10.73 29.74 3.77
N SER A 4 -10.47 30.82 4.50
CA SER A 4 -9.23 31.04 5.25
C SER A 4 -9.04 30.00 6.37
N HIS A 5 -10.13 29.64 7.07
CA HIS A 5 -10.10 28.64 8.14
C HIS A 5 -9.80 27.22 7.61
N LYS A 6 -10.29 26.90 6.40
CA LYS A 6 -10.06 25.59 5.76
C LYS A 6 -8.63 25.44 5.25
N THR A 7 -8.06 26.51 4.71
CA THR A 7 -6.66 26.55 4.24
C THR A 7 -5.68 26.42 5.41
N GLY A 8 -5.95 27.09 6.54
CA GLY A 8 -5.15 26.99 7.76
C GLY A 8 -5.16 25.57 8.36
N LYS A 9 -6.32 24.89 8.36
CA LYS A 9 -6.44 23.50 8.84
C LYS A 9 -5.64 22.53 7.98
N VAL A 10 -5.71 22.65 6.65
CA VAL A 10 -4.94 21.80 5.72
C VAL A 10 -3.43 22.03 5.91
N ALA A 11 -2.98 23.28 6.04
CA ALA A 11 -1.58 23.60 6.28
C ALA A 11 -1.07 22.99 7.61
N LEU A 12 -1.87 23.05 8.68
CA LEU A 12 -1.52 22.43 9.96
C LEU A 12 -1.40 20.91 9.86
N VAL A 13 -2.36 20.25 9.23
CA VAL A 13 -2.33 18.80 9.00
C VAL A 13 -1.11 18.40 8.16
N SER A 14 -0.81 19.16 7.10
CA SER A 14 0.36 18.91 6.25
C SER A 14 1.67 19.05 7.03
N ALA A 15 1.82 20.13 7.81
CA ALA A 15 3.00 20.36 8.63
C ALA A 15 3.19 19.24 9.67
N PHE A 16 2.11 18.86 10.36
CA PHE A 16 2.14 17.76 11.32
C PHE A 16 2.57 16.44 10.69
N LEU A 17 2.00 16.08 9.52
CA LEU A 17 2.37 14.85 8.80
C LEU A 17 3.82 14.85 8.34
N VAL A 18 4.31 15.99 7.83
CA VAL A 18 5.70 16.11 7.41
C VAL A 18 6.65 15.96 8.60
N LEU A 19 6.36 16.61 9.73
CA LEU A 19 7.15 16.46 10.96
C LEU A 19 7.13 15.00 11.45
N LEU A 20 5.95 14.37 11.47
CA LEU A 20 5.82 12.97 11.88
C LEU A 20 6.57 12.02 10.94
N PHE A 21 6.58 12.31 9.64
CA PHE A 21 7.34 11.56 8.65
C PHE A 21 8.85 11.62 8.93
N PHE A 22 9.40 12.82 9.14
CA PHE A 22 10.82 12.96 9.45
C PHE A 22 11.19 12.33 10.81
N ALA A 23 10.32 12.49 11.82
CA ALA A 23 10.51 11.84 13.11
C ALA A 23 10.49 10.31 13.00
N SER A 24 9.57 9.74 12.20
CA SER A 24 9.49 8.30 11.96
C SER A 24 10.71 7.76 11.20
N THR A 25 11.21 8.51 10.22
CA THR A 25 12.43 8.11 9.47
C THR A 25 13.67 8.15 10.36
N ALA A 26 13.82 9.19 11.18
CA ALA A 26 14.92 9.28 12.16
C ALA A 26 14.85 8.13 13.17
N ALA A 27 13.66 7.85 13.72
CA ALA A 27 13.44 6.73 14.63
C ALA A 27 13.76 5.38 13.98
N SER A 28 13.35 5.18 12.73
CA SER A 28 13.63 3.94 11.98
C SER A 28 15.12 3.71 11.76
N LEU A 29 15.87 4.75 11.40
CA LEU A 29 17.32 4.68 11.17
C LEU A 29 18.10 4.50 12.47
N SER A 30 17.66 5.10 13.58
CA SER A 30 18.29 4.95 14.90
C SER A 30 17.96 3.63 15.59
N CYS A 31 16.92 2.91 15.14
CA CYS A 31 16.54 1.64 15.77
C CYS A 31 17.59 0.56 15.53
N SER A 32 18.25 0.11 16.59
CA SER A 32 19.30 -0.92 16.60
C SER A 32 19.06 -1.88 17.77
N ASN A 33 19.03 -3.18 17.48
CA ASN A 33 18.90 -4.25 18.48
C ASN A 33 17.78 -4.00 19.52
N GLY A 34 16.62 -3.50 19.08
CA GLY A 34 15.47 -3.26 19.95
C GLY A 34 15.55 -1.97 20.80
N ALA A 35 16.51 -1.10 20.55
CA ALA A 35 16.66 0.20 21.20
C ALA A 35 16.92 1.31 20.18
N PHE A 36 16.75 2.57 20.60
CA PHE A 36 17.11 3.72 19.77
C PHE A 36 18.55 4.15 20.06
N ASP A 37 19.39 4.14 19.03
CA ASP A 37 20.77 4.61 19.06
C ASP A 37 20.95 5.84 18.16
N PHE A 38 20.56 7.01 18.67
CA PHE A 38 20.73 8.27 17.97
C PHE A 38 22.18 8.73 17.87
N ALA A 39 23.02 8.39 18.89
CA ALA A 39 24.42 8.74 18.90
C ALA A 39 25.17 7.98 17.79
N GLY A 40 24.99 6.67 17.69
CA GLY A 40 25.55 5.85 16.62
C GLY A 40 25.06 6.28 15.21
N LEU A 41 23.81 6.75 15.08
CA LEU A 41 23.34 7.32 13.82
C LEU A 41 24.06 8.64 13.48
N CYS A 42 24.25 9.54 14.44
CA CYS A 42 24.98 10.78 14.24
C CYS A 42 26.45 10.52 13.87
N ASP A 43 27.09 9.57 14.52
CA ASP A 43 28.46 9.14 14.18
C ASP A 43 28.56 8.55 12.77
N CYS A 44 27.55 7.80 12.34
CA CYS A 44 27.48 7.26 10.97
C CYS A 44 27.31 8.34 9.91
N VAL A 45 26.66 9.47 10.22
CA VAL A 45 26.35 10.54 9.25
C VAL A 45 27.41 11.62 9.26
N PHE A 46 27.91 12.01 10.42
CA PHE A 46 28.78 13.19 10.61
C PHE A 46 30.16 12.87 11.18
N GLY A 47 30.36 11.66 11.72
CA GLY A 47 31.59 11.24 12.36
C GLY A 47 32.47 10.33 11.50
N SER A 48 33.26 9.49 12.19
CA SER A 48 34.11 8.46 11.60
C SER A 48 33.63 7.07 12.07
N PRO A 49 32.51 6.59 11.52
CA PRO A 49 31.91 5.33 11.99
C PRO A 49 32.82 4.14 11.69
N GLU A 50 32.68 3.09 12.47
CA GLU A 50 33.22 1.78 12.13
C GLU A 50 32.65 1.33 10.77
N GLU A 51 33.46 0.68 9.95
CA GLU A 51 33.08 0.23 8.61
C GLU A 51 31.86 -0.71 8.66
N SER A 52 31.76 -1.53 9.70
CA SER A 52 30.61 -2.39 9.99
C SER A 52 29.31 -1.61 10.19
N ALA A 53 29.33 -0.54 10.97
CA ALA A 53 28.16 0.31 11.25
C ALA A 53 27.66 1.02 9.98
N LYS A 54 28.60 1.52 9.17
CA LYS A 54 28.28 2.13 7.86
C LYS A 54 27.66 1.12 6.89
N LEU A 55 28.19 -0.10 6.85
CA LEU A 55 27.68 -1.18 6.01
C LEU A 55 26.23 -1.52 6.38
N ILE A 56 25.96 -1.69 7.68
CA ILE A 56 24.59 -1.96 8.19
C ILE A 56 23.62 -0.82 7.81
N LEU A 57 24.06 0.42 7.98
CA LEU A 57 23.21 1.56 7.62
C LEU A 57 22.88 1.57 6.13
N VAL A 58 23.87 1.40 5.27
CA VAL A 58 23.71 1.55 3.81
C VAL A 58 23.08 0.32 3.16
N GLN A 59 23.42 -0.89 3.60
CA GLN A 59 22.97 -2.12 2.93
C GLN A 59 21.74 -2.77 3.57
N ILE A 60 21.38 -2.41 4.81
CA ILE A 60 20.25 -3.00 5.52
C ILE A 60 19.19 -1.95 5.87
N ARG A 61 19.57 -0.88 6.61
CA ARG A 61 18.57 0.06 7.13
C ARG A 61 18.00 0.99 6.07
N LEU A 62 18.83 1.55 5.20
CA LEU A 62 18.38 2.46 4.14
C LEU A 62 17.49 1.78 3.11
N PRO A 63 17.80 0.57 2.56
CA PRO A 63 16.88 -0.12 1.66
C PRO A 63 15.55 -0.45 2.34
N ARG A 64 15.57 -0.95 3.56
CA ARG A 64 14.37 -1.24 4.34
C ARG A 64 13.48 -0.01 4.53
N LEU A 65 14.09 1.13 4.90
CA LEU A 65 13.40 2.41 5.02
C LEU A 65 12.80 2.85 3.68
N ALA A 66 13.57 2.78 2.58
CA ALA A 66 13.11 3.15 1.25
C ALA A 66 11.93 2.28 0.79
N ALA A 67 11.99 0.96 1.02
CA ALA A 67 10.89 0.05 0.74
C ALA A 67 9.63 0.42 1.54
N GLY A 68 9.77 0.74 2.83
CA GLY A 68 8.67 1.19 3.68
C GLY A 68 8.03 2.49 3.19
N ILE A 69 8.84 3.48 2.82
CA ILE A 69 8.36 4.77 2.28
C ILE A 69 7.61 4.55 0.96
N LEU A 70 8.22 3.86 0.01
CA LEU A 70 7.64 3.66 -1.32
C LEU A 70 6.36 2.83 -1.25
N SER A 71 6.38 1.70 -0.55
CA SER A 71 5.21 0.82 -0.44
C SER A 71 4.09 1.46 0.35
N GLY A 72 4.40 2.15 1.45
CA GLY A 72 3.40 2.87 2.23
C GLY A 72 2.71 3.97 1.44
N ALA A 73 3.48 4.77 0.69
CA ALA A 73 2.95 5.80 -0.20
C ALA A 73 2.06 5.19 -1.30
N CYS A 74 2.54 4.16 -1.99
CA CYS A 74 1.82 3.47 -3.04
C CYS A 74 0.48 2.88 -2.57
N LEU A 75 0.49 2.14 -1.45
CA LEU A 75 -0.71 1.51 -0.91
C LEU A 75 -1.74 2.54 -0.47
N ALA A 76 -1.32 3.62 0.20
CA ALA A 76 -2.23 4.67 0.65
C ALA A 76 -2.82 5.46 -0.52
N MET A 77 -2.02 5.83 -1.54
CA MET A 77 -2.54 6.49 -2.74
C MET A 77 -3.48 5.57 -3.52
N ALA A 78 -3.14 4.29 -3.68
CA ALA A 78 -4.00 3.31 -4.33
C ALA A 78 -5.34 3.17 -3.59
N GLY A 79 -5.33 3.11 -2.26
CA GLY A 79 -6.54 3.13 -1.45
C GLY A 79 -7.39 4.38 -1.67
N CYS A 80 -6.78 5.56 -1.69
CA CYS A 80 -7.46 6.82 -1.99
C CYS A 80 -8.16 6.79 -3.36
N CYS A 81 -7.48 6.28 -4.41
CA CYS A 81 -8.05 6.09 -5.73
C CYS A 81 -9.24 5.14 -5.72
N MET A 82 -9.11 3.98 -5.06
CA MET A 82 -10.18 3.00 -4.96
C MET A 82 -11.40 3.57 -4.24
N GLN A 83 -11.21 4.27 -3.12
CA GLN A 83 -12.29 4.91 -2.39
C GLN A 83 -13.05 5.94 -3.24
N SER A 84 -12.34 6.66 -4.10
CA SER A 84 -12.95 7.64 -5.02
C SER A 84 -13.68 6.98 -6.20
N LEU A 85 -13.09 5.96 -6.82
CA LEU A 85 -13.67 5.22 -7.95
C LEU A 85 -14.92 4.43 -7.56
N PHE A 86 -14.90 3.78 -6.40
CA PHE A 86 -16.03 3.01 -5.89
C PHE A 86 -17.03 3.86 -5.10
N ARG A 87 -16.69 5.12 -4.82
CA ARG A 87 -17.48 6.00 -3.94
C ARG A 87 -17.78 5.34 -2.59
N ASN A 88 -16.83 4.56 -2.13
CA ASN A 88 -16.93 3.83 -0.88
C ASN A 88 -15.65 4.07 -0.07
N PRO A 89 -15.73 4.70 1.11
CA PRO A 89 -14.56 4.98 1.93
C PRO A 89 -13.89 3.71 2.49
N LEU A 90 -14.51 2.55 2.30
CA LEU A 90 -14.04 1.24 2.72
C LEU A 90 -13.44 0.43 1.54
N ALA A 91 -13.35 1.03 0.36
CA ALA A 91 -12.74 0.36 -0.78
C ALA A 91 -11.22 0.31 -0.61
N ASP A 92 -10.67 -0.88 -0.87
CA ASP A 92 -9.25 -1.20 -0.79
C ASP A 92 -8.77 -1.75 -2.15
N PRO A 93 -7.50 -1.56 -2.54
CA PRO A 93 -6.97 -2.11 -3.78
C PRO A 93 -7.08 -3.63 -3.92
N SER A 94 -7.16 -4.38 -2.82
CA SER A 94 -7.34 -5.84 -2.83
C SER A 94 -8.65 -6.29 -3.48
N ILE A 95 -9.66 -5.40 -3.56
CA ILE A 95 -10.92 -5.65 -4.27
C ILE A 95 -10.68 -5.96 -5.76
N LEU A 96 -9.61 -5.42 -6.35
CA LEU A 96 -9.23 -5.70 -7.74
C LEU A 96 -8.52 -7.06 -7.92
N GLY A 97 -8.42 -7.90 -6.89
CA GLY A 97 -7.75 -9.19 -6.98
C GLY A 97 -6.22 -9.11 -6.99
N VAL A 98 -5.65 -7.92 -6.80
CA VAL A 98 -4.21 -7.68 -6.92
C VAL A 98 -3.42 -8.53 -5.95
N SER A 99 -3.80 -8.53 -4.66
CA SER A 99 -3.06 -9.25 -3.62
C SER A 99 -3.14 -10.77 -3.81
N SER A 100 -4.29 -11.31 -4.18
CA SER A 100 -4.46 -12.74 -4.43
C SER A 100 -3.78 -13.20 -5.73
N GLY A 101 -3.79 -12.35 -6.77
CA GLY A 101 -3.04 -12.60 -7.99
C GLY A 101 -1.52 -12.57 -7.76
N ALA A 102 -1.03 -11.62 -6.97
CA ALA A 102 0.37 -11.56 -6.56
C ALA A 102 0.76 -12.79 -5.71
N ALA A 103 -0.12 -13.23 -4.80
CA ALA A 103 0.07 -14.44 -4.02
C ALA A 103 0.19 -15.69 -4.90
N LEU A 104 -0.65 -15.80 -5.92
CA LEU A 104 -0.56 -16.89 -6.91
C LEU A 104 0.76 -16.82 -7.68
N GLY A 105 1.16 -15.63 -8.15
CA GLY A 105 2.44 -15.43 -8.81
C GLY A 105 3.63 -15.82 -7.93
N ALA A 106 3.59 -15.44 -6.65
CA ALA A 106 4.63 -15.79 -5.67
C ALA A 106 4.74 -17.30 -5.45
N VAL A 107 3.63 -18.01 -5.27
CA VAL A 107 3.61 -19.47 -5.12
C VAL A 107 4.16 -20.15 -6.37
N VAL A 108 3.77 -19.69 -7.57
CA VAL A 108 4.31 -20.22 -8.84
C VAL A 108 5.82 -19.99 -8.92
N ALA A 109 6.29 -18.80 -8.55
CA ALA A 109 7.72 -18.51 -8.53
C ALA A 109 8.47 -19.45 -7.59
N MET A 110 8.01 -19.60 -6.35
CA MET A 110 8.62 -20.48 -5.35
C MET A 110 8.60 -21.95 -5.73
N SER A 111 7.60 -22.36 -6.53
CA SER A 111 7.44 -23.77 -6.95
C SER A 111 8.29 -24.15 -8.16
N PHE A 112 8.52 -23.25 -9.11
CA PHE A 112 9.07 -23.57 -10.42
C PHE A 112 10.33 -22.81 -10.80
N PHE A 113 10.65 -21.71 -10.13
CA PHE A 113 11.74 -20.82 -10.53
C PHE A 113 12.76 -20.62 -9.41
N ALA A 114 14.05 -20.73 -9.76
CA ALA A 114 15.17 -20.61 -8.81
C ALA A 114 16.16 -19.50 -9.26
N TYR A 115 15.69 -18.48 -9.97
CA TYR A 115 16.55 -17.37 -10.42
C TYR A 115 16.24 -16.06 -9.65
N PRO A 116 17.20 -15.15 -9.57
CA PRO A 116 17.00 -13.85 -8.93
C PRO A 116 15.81 -13.08 -9.50
N PHE A 117 15.06 -12.37 -8.65
CA PHE A 117 13.86 -11.59 -9.02
C PHE A 117 12.68 -12.37 -9.61
N ALA A 118 12.71 -13.71 -9.60
CA ALA A 118 11.58 -14.53 -10.05
C ALA A 118 10.34 -14.28 -9.21
N LEU A 119 10.51 -14.19 -7.91
CA LEU A 119 9.43 -13.96 -6.95
C LEU A 119 8.73 -12.63 -7.21
N GLU A 120 9.50 -11.54 -7.29
CA GLU A 120 9.00 -10.19 -7.48
C GLU A 120 8.32 -10.04 -8.85
N SER A 121 8.94 -10.58 -9.90
CA SER A 121 8.41 -10.54 -11.27
C SER A 121 7.10 -11.31 -11.39
N CYS A 122 7.04 -12.53 -10.87
CA CYS A 122 5.83 -13.35 -10.91
C CYS A 122 4.72 -12.77 -10.04
N ALA A 123 5.04 -12.22 -8.87
CA ALA A 123 4.06 -11.55 -8.01
C ALA A 123 3.50 -10.29 -8.69
N LEU A 124 4.36 -9.46 -9.28
CA LEU A 124 3.94 -8.26 -10.03
C LEU A 124 3.02 -8.63 -11.20
N ILE A 125 3.43 -9.57 -12.04
CA ILE A 125 2.66 -10.02 -13.21
C ILE A 125 1.34 -10.67 -12.75
N GLY A 126 1.36 -11.50 -11.73
CA GLY A 126 0.17 -12.15 -11.17
C GLY A 126 -0.85 -11.14 -10.66
N GLY A 127 -0.40 -10.12 -9.91
CA GLY A 127 -1.26 -9.04 -9.43
C GLY A 127 -1.88 -8.21 -10.54
N LEU A 128 -1.08 -7.82 -11.55
CA LEU A 128 -1.57 -7.07 -12.71
C LEU A 128 -2.53 -7.89 -13.57
N THR A 129 -2.26 -9.18 -13.76
CA THR A 129 -3.13 -10.08 -14.52
C THR A 129 -4.48 -10.26 -13.84
N ALA A 130 -4.49 -10.43 -12.52
CA ALA A 130 -5.73 -10.51 -11.75
C ALA A 130 -6.53 -9.21 -11.83
N ALA A 131 -5.89 -8.04 -11.66
CA ALA A 131 -6.56 -6.75 -11.80
C ALA A 131 -7.13 -6.54 -13.21
N PHE A 132 -6.39 -6.93 -14.24
CA PHE A 132 -6.87 -6.87 -15.61
C PHE A 132 -8.07 -7.79 -15.84
N ALA A 133 -8.04 -9.03 -15.30
CA ALA A 133 -9.16 -9.95 -15.36
C ALA A 133 -10.40 -9.38 -14.67
N VAL A 134 -10.25 -8.81 -13.46
CA VAL A 134 -11.36 -8.15 -12.74
C VAL A 134 -11.93 -6.98 -13.53
N TYR A 135 -11.07 -6.14 -14.11
CA TYR A 135 -11.51 -5.03 -14.96
C TYR A 135 -12.29 -5.53 -16.19
N LYS A 136 -11.80 -6.56 -16.88
CA LYS A 136 -12.46 -7.12 -18.05
C LYS A 136 -13.81 -7.77 -17.71
N LEU A 137 -13.85 -8.57 -16.65
CA LEU A 137 -15.08 -9.22 -16.17
C LEU A 137 -16.10 -8.22 -15.62
N GLY A 138 -15.63 -7.17 -14.93
CA GLY A 138 -16.47 -6.09 -14.39
C GLY A 138 -16.96 -5.09 -15.44
N SER A 139 -16.46 -5.18 -16.68
CA SER A 139 -16.76 -4.25 -17.78
C SER A 139 -17.66 -4.91 -18.81
N PHE A 140 -18.97 -4.87 -18.63
CA PHE A 140 -19.95 -5.38 -19.60
C PHE A 140 -20.42 -4.29 -20.57
N GLY A 141 -20.42 -4.60 -21.86
CA GLY A 141 -20.90 -3.68 -22.91
C GLY A 141 -20.16 -2.33 -22.93
N GLY A 142 -18.87 -2.30 -22.59
CA GLY A 142 -18.07 -1.08 -22.54
C GLY A 142 -18.33 -0.17 -21.33
N ARG A 143 -19.20 -0.59 -20.41
CA ARG A 143 -19.53 0.17 -19.19
C ARG A 143 -18.92 -0.52 -17.98
N VAL A 144 -18.01 0.16 -17.27
CA VAL A 144 -17.46 -0.32 -16.01
C VAL A 144 -18.48 -0.04 -14.90
N SER A 145 -18.91 -1.06 -14.17
CA SER A 145 -19.80 -0.95 -13.02
C SER A 145 -19.05 -1.26 -11.73
N ALA A 146 -19.18 -0.44 -10.71
CA ALA A 146 -18.58 -0.70 -9.39
C ALA A 146 -19.06 -2.04 -8.82
N PHE A 147 -20.36 -2.34 -8.93
CA PHE A 147 -20.94 -3.60 -8.44
C PHE A 147 -20.37 -4.80 -9.21
N SER A 148 -20.35 -4.76 -10.55
CA SER A 148 -19.81 -5.86 -11.37
C SER A 148 -18.32 -6.06 -11.12
N THR A 149 -17.56 -4.97 -10.90
CA THR A 149 -16.13 -5.03 -10.57
C THR A 149 -15.90 -5.67 -9.20
N LEU A 150 -16.72 -5.34 -8.19
CA LEU A 150 -16.68 -5.98 -6.88
C LEU A 150 -16.94 -7.48 -6.97
N LEU A 151 -18.00 -7.88 -7.68
CA LEU A 151 -18.36 -9.30 -7.84
C LEU A 151 -17.27 -10.07 -8.60
N SER A 152 -16.72 -9.45 -9.67
CA SER A 152 -15.58 -10.02 -10.40
C SER A 152 -14.35 -10.16 -9.52
N GLY A 153 -14.09 -9.18 -8.66
CA GLY A 153 -12.99 -9.23 -7.69
C GLY A 153 -13.14 -10.38 -6.70
N ILE A 154 -14.34 -10.60 -6.16
CA ILE A 154 -14.61 -11.74 -5.28
C ILE A 154 -14.35 -13.07 -6.00
N ALA A 155 -14.81 -13.21 -7.24
CA ALA A 155 -14.62 -14.44 -8.02
C ALA A 155 -13.13 -14.69 -8.33
N VAL A 156 -12.39 -13.66 -8.78
CA VAL A 156 -10.95 -13.77 -9.07
C VAL A 156 -10.15 -14.05 -7.79
N ASN A 157 -10.47 -13.39 -6.67
CA ASN A 157 -9.85 -13.67 -5.37
C ASN A 157 -10.04 -15.12 -4.94
N ALA A 158 -11.26 -15.64 -5.05
CA ALA A 158 -11.56 -17.02 -4.71
C ALA A 158 -10.83 -18.01 -5.63
N PHE A 159 -10.77 -17.74 -6.93
CA PHE A 159 -10.06 -18.56 -7.90
C PHE A 159 -8.55 -18.59 -7.64
N CYS A 160 -7.92 -17.40 -7.46
CA CYS A 160 -6.51 -17.32 -7.11
C CYS A 160 -6.22 -18.03 -5.78
N GLY A 161 -7.08 -17.85 -4.77
CA GLY A 161 -6.97 -18.53 -3.47
C GLY A 161 -7.03 -20.05 -3.59
N ALA A 162 -7.92 -20.58 -4.42
CA ALA A 162 -8.02 -22.02 -4.68
C ALA A 162 -6.75 -22.57 -5.36
N LEU A 163 -6.20 -21.84 -6.33
CA LEU A 163 -4.94 -22.23 -6.98
C LEU A 163 -3.76 -22.16 -6.01
N VAL A 164 -3.67 -21.12 -5.19
CA VAL A 164 -2.67 -21.04 -4.12
C VAL A 164 -2.79 -22.25 -3.19
N GLY A 165 -4.01 -22.58 -2.72
CA GLY A 165 -4.26 -23.75 -1.90
C GLY A 165 -3.82 -25.06 -2.57
N PHE A 166 -4.09 -25.21 -3.87
CA PHE A 166 -3.65 -26.39 -4.65
C PHE A 166 -2.11 -26.51 -4.71
N PHE A 167 -1.40 -25.40 -5.01
CA PHE A 167 0.05 -25.40 -5.01
C PHE A 167 0.63 -25.67 -3.61
N MET A 168 0.02 -25.10 -2.58
CA MET A 168 0.45 -25.32 -1.20
C MET A 168 0.23 -26.76 -0.74
N TYR A 169 -0.87 -27.39 -1.15
CA TYR A 169 -1.11 -28.82 -0.90
C TYR A 169 -0.03 -29.71 -1.56
N SER A 170 0.45 -29.31 -2.73
CA SER A 170 1.47 -30.06 -3.48
C SER A 170 2.91 -29.70 -3.09
N ALA A 171 3.11 -28.66 -2.28
CA ALA A 171 4.43 -28.14 -1.91
C ALA A 171 5.10 -29.02 -0.84
N ARG A 172 6.44 -29.03 -0.84
CA ARG A 172 7.22 -29.56 0.27
C ARG A 172 7.26 -28.54 1.42
N ASP A 173 7.51 -29.00 2.65
CA ASP A 173 7.50 -28.17 3.88
C ASP A 173 8.29 -26.86 3.79
N VAL A 174 9.45 -26.87 3.11
CA VAL A 174 10.29 -25.67 2.96
C VAL A 174 9.60 -24.59 2.10
N GLY A 175 8.96 -24.98 1.00
CA GLY A 175 8.20 -24.05 0.15
C GLY A 175 6.99 -23.48 0.86
N LEU A 176 6.29 -24.30 1.64
CA LEU A 176 5.14 -23.89 2.46
C LEU A 176 5.52 -22.78 3.45
N ARG A 177 6.59 -23.00 4.22
CA ARG A 177 7.09 -21.99 5.17
C ARG A 177 7.48 -20.69 4.47
N GLY A 178 8.21 -20.76 3.36
CA GLY A 178 8.62 -19.60 2.59
C GLY A 178 7.43 -18.74 2.14
N TYR A 179 6.38 -19.38 1.62
CA TYR A 179 5.17 -18.68 1.22
C TYR A 179 4.42 -18.04 2.40
N VAL A 180 4.26 -18.78 3.52
CA VAL A 180 3.58 -18.24 4.71
C VAL A 180 4.26 -16.98 5.20
N PHE A 181 5.58 -16.99 5.37
CA PHE A 181 6.32 -15.80 5.79
C PHE A 181 6.25 -14.67 4.77
N TRP A 182 6.29 -14.96 3.47
CA TRP A 182 6.12 -13.95 2.43
C TRP A 182 4.72 -13.33 2.48
N SER A 183 3.68 -14.14 2.67
CA SER A 183 2.28 -13.68 2.69
C SER A 183 1.95 -12.81 3.90
N LEU A 184 2.71 -12.91 4.99
CA LEU A 184 2.56 -12.06 6.17
C LEU A 184 3.16 -10.66 5.98
N GLY A 185 3.92 -10.43 4.90
CA GLY A 185 4.55 -9.16 4.58
C GLY A 185 5.77 -8.83 5.45
N SER A 186 6.86 -8.46 4.83
CA SER A 186 8.11 -8.08 5.50
C SER A 186 8.92 -7.10 4.66
N LEU A 187 9.63 -6.17 5.32
CA LEU A 187 10.61 -5.29 4.69
C LEU A 187 12.05 -5.82 4.80
N ASP A 188 12.26 -6.95 5.49
CA ASP A 188 13.60 -7.51 5.72
C ASP A 188 14.30 -8.01 4.45
N ARG A 189 13.49 -8.39 3.43
CA ARG A 189 13.98 -8.92 2.16
C ARG A 189 14.31 -7.85 1.14
N CYS A 190 14.01 -6.57 1.44
CA CYS A 190 14.15 -5.48 0.48
C CYS A 190 15.58 -4.99 0.44
N GLY A 191 16.36 -5.43 -0.55
CA GLY A 191 17.65 -4.85 -0.89
C GLY A 191 17.53 -3.73 -1.95
N TRP A 192 18.65 -3.10 -2.29
CA TRP A 192 18.69 -2.06 -3.32
C TRP A 192 18.28 -2.57 -4.70
N GLY A 193 18.57 -3.84 -5.01
CA GLY A 193 18.20 -4.45 -6.30
C GLY A 193 16.69 -4.53 -6.51
N GLU A 194 15.97 -5.06 -5.54
CA GLU A 194 14.51 -5.21 -5.55
C GLU A 194 13.82 -3.84 -5.59
N ILE A 195 14.34 -2.89 -4.79
CA ILE A 195 13.80 -1.52 -4.75
C ILE A 195 14.01 -0.83 -6.09
N ALA A 196 15.21 -0.88 -6.65
CA ALA A 196 15.51 -0.24 -7.93
C ALA A 196 14.64 -0.80 -9.07
N ALA A 197 14.40 -2.11 -9.08
CA ALA A 197 13.53 -2.76 -10.05
C ALA A 197 12.07 -2.27 -9.97
N ALA A 198 11.56 -2.04 -8.76
CA ALA A 198 10.17 -1.63 -8.53
C ALA A 198 9.97 -0.10 -8.52
N ALA A 199 10.99 0.67 -8.14
CA ALA A 199 10.89 2.12 -7.90
C ALA A 199 10.33 2.91 -9.08
N CYS A 200 10.78 2.60 -10.30
CA CYS A 200 10.28 3.27 -11.51
C CYS A 200 8.79 3.01 -11.72
N ALA A 201 8.32 1.77 -11.54
CA ALA A 201 6.92 1.41 -11.66
C ALA A 201 6.07 2.07 -10.56
N MET A 202 6.56 2.08 -9.32
CA MET A 202 5.92 2.72 -8.18
C MET A 202 5.81 4.24 -8.36
N ALA A 203 6.89 4.89 -8.77
CA ALA A 203 6.91 6.33 -9.04
C ALA A 203 5.96 6.70 -10.19
N ALA A 204 5.99 5.95 -11.29
CA ALA A 204 5.07 6.14 -12.42
C ALA A 204 3.61 5.96 -12.01
N ALA A 205 3.30 4.96 -11.20
CA ALA A 205 1.96 4.72 -10.68
C ALA A 205 1.50 5.87 -9.77
N CYS A 206 2.34 6.34 -8.85
CA CYS A 206 2.03 7.49 -7.99
C CYS A 206 1.79 8.77 -8.81
N ALA A 207 2.64 9.04 -9.80
CA ALA A 207 2.47 10.18 -10.70
C ALA A 207 1.16 10.10 -11.50
N ALA A 208 0.83 8.93 -12.06
CA ALA A 208 -0.42 8.71 -12.78
C ALA A 208 -1.64 8.92 -11.88
N MET A 209 -1.61 8.43 -10.63
CA MET A 209 -2.69 8.67 -9.65
C MET A 209 -2.84 10.16 -9.32
N ALA A 210 -1.71 10.87 -9.13
CA ALA A 210 -1.72 12.32 -8.86
C ALA A 210 -2.29 13.13 -10.04
N ILE A 211 -1.94 12.78 -11.28
CA ILE A 211 -2.53 13.40 -12.50
C ILE A 211 -4.03 13.17 -12.56
N CYS A 212 -4.53 12.01 -12.10
CA CYS A 212 -5.96 11.70 -12.08
C CYS A 212 -6.73 12.39 -10.96
N ALA A 213 -6.12 13.20 -10.08
CA ALA A 213 -6.76 13.78 -8.89
C ALA A 213 -8.06 14.54 -9.22
N ASN A 214 -8.06 15.38 -10.25
CA ASN A 214 -9.27 16.11 -10.67
C ASN A 214 -10.37 15.18 -11.21
N ALA A 215 -9.98 14.17 -11.98
CA ALA A 215 -10.89 13.17 -12.51
C ALA A 215 -11.51 12.32 -11.38
N LEU A 216 -10.72 11.99 -10.35
CA LEU A 216 -11.21 11.31 -9.15
C LEU A 216 -12.18 12.17 -8.34
N ASN A 217 -11.98 13.49 -8.28
CA ASN A 217 -12.95 14.41 -7.67
C ASN A 217 -14.29 14.38 -8.39
N LEU A 218 -14.29 14.37 -9.73
CA LEU A 218 -15.50 14.23 -10.52
C LEU A 218 -16.19 12.88 -10.27
N MET A 219 -15.44 11.79 -10.19
CA MET A 219 -15.99 10.47 -9.89
C MET A 219 -16.61 10.39 -8.48
N ALA A 220 -16.04 11.10 -7.51
CA ALA A 220 -16.59 11.18 -6.15
C ALA A 220 -17.96 11.87 -6.09
N LEU A 221 -18.25 12.82 -6.98
CA LEU A 221 -19.57 13.48 -7.10
C LEU A 221 -20.65 12.54 -7.66
N GLY A 222 -20.25 11.53 -8.41
CA GLY A 222 -21.15 10.54 -8.99
C GLY A 222 -20.92 10.35 -10.49
N ARG A 223 -21.23 9.12 -10.94
CA ARG A 223 -20.99 8.72 -12.32
C ARG A 223 -21.76 9.57 -13.34
N GLN A 224 -23.02 9.89 -13.04
CA GLN A 224 -23.85 10.73 -13.91
C GLN A 224 -23.31 12.15 -13.99
N GLN A 225 -22.97 12.74 -12.84
CA GLN A 225 -22.39 14.07 -12.77
C GLN A 225 -21.05 14.14 -13.50
N ALA A 226 -20.17 13.14 -13.30
CA ALA A 226 -18.92 13.05 -14.02
C ALA A 226 -19.13 12.97 -15.54
N PHE A 227 -20.09 12.17 -16.01
CA PHE A 227 -20.41 12.03 -17.41
C PHE A 227 -20.94 13.36 -18.00
N HIS A 228 -21.88 14.03 -17.32
CA HIS A 228 -22.41 15.33 -17.74
C HIS A 228 -21.35 16.43 -17.74
N SER A 229 -20.33 16.31 -16.92
CA SER A 229 -19.15 17.21 -16.92
C SER A 229 -18.14 16.88 -18.04
N GLY A 230 -18.46 15.96 -18.96
CA GLY A 230 -17.59 15.57 -20.07
C GLY A 230 -16.47 14.58 -19.71
N ALA A 231 -16.48 14.01 -18.51
CA ALA A 231 -15.44 13.07 -18.10
C ALA A 231 -15.58 11.71 -18.79
N ASN A 232 -14.48 11.21 -19.35
CA ASN A 232 -14.44 9.86 -19.89
C ASN A 232 -14.23 8.84 -18.74
N ILE A 233 -15.35 8.32 -18.23
CA ILE A 233 -15.37 7.40 -17.09
C ILE A 233 -14.49 6.18 -17.32
N ARG A 234 -14.50 5.63 -18.55
CA ARG A 234 -13.67 4.45 -18.89
C ARG A 234 -12.19 4.78 -18.82
N ALA A 235 -11.78 5.94 -19.33
CA ALA A 235 -10.39 6.38 -19.27
C ALA A 235 -9.93 6.61 -17.82
N ILE A 236 -10.80 7.18 -16.97
CA ILE A 236 -10.50 7.39 -15.55
C ILE A 236 -10.31 6.05 -14.82
N TRP A 237 -11.18 5.07 -15.05
CA TRP A 237 -11.04 3.73 -14.47
C TRP A 237 -9.77 3.02 -14.93
N LEU A 238 -9.41 3.12 -16.20
CA LEU A 238 -8.18 2.53 -16.73
C LEU A 238 -6.94 3.23 -16.17
N ALA A 239 -6.92 4.56 -16.15
CA ALA A 239 -5.76 5.32 -15.70
C ALA A 239 -5.58 5.23 -14.17
N ALA A 240 -6.58 5.62 -13.38
CA ALA A 240 -6.47 5.63 -11.92
C ALA A 240 -6.54 4.22 -11.32
N GLY A 241 -7.43 3.34 -11.82
CA GLY A 241 -7.54 1.95 -11.37
C GLY A 241 -6.33 1.12 -11.78
N GLY A 242 -5.84 1.30 -13.00
CA GLY A 242 -4.62 0.65 -13.50
C GLY A 242 -3.38 1.11 -12.75
N ALA A 243 -3.25 2.42 -12.46
CA ALA A 243 -2.16 2.95 -11.65
C ALA A 243 -2.22 2.42 -10.22
N ALA A 244 -3.41 2.35 -9.60
CA ALA A 244 -3.59 1.76 -8.27
C ALA A 244 -3.23 0.27 -8.25
N ALA A 245 -3.61 -0.49 -9.30
CA ALA A 245 -3.23 -1.90 -9.44
C ALA A 245 -1.71 -2.06 -9.59
N LEU A 246 -1.06 -1.22 -10.39
CA LEU A 246 0.40 -1.24 -10.56
C LEU A 246 1.12 -0.91 -9.26
N ALA A 247 0.70 0.17 -8.56
CA ALA A 247 1.27 0.58 -7.27
C ALA A 247 1.16 -0.54 -6.23
N THR A 248 -0.01 -1.17 -6.14
CA THR A 248 -0.25 -2.26 -5.19
C THR A 248 0.50 -3.52 -5.58
N SER A 249 0.50 -3.92 -6.86
CA SER A 249 1.24 -5.10 -7.33
C SER A 249 2.74 -4.95 -7.09
N ALA A 250 3.31 -3.77 -7.38
CA ALA A 250 4.73 -3.49 -7.15
C ALA A 250 5.07 -3.51 -5.65
N SER A 251 4.20 -2.94 -4.79
CA SER A 251 4.39 -2.98 -3.34
C SER A 251 4.33 -4.41 -2.80
N VAL A 252 3.32 -5.19 -3.23
CA VAL A 252 3.17 -6.60 -2.78
C VAL A 252 4.32 -7.45 -3.29
N ALA A 253 4.83 -7.20 -4.50
CA ALA A 253 5.95 -7.95 -5.06
C ALA A 253 7.21 -7.87 -4.19
N ILE A 254 7.56 -6.68 -3.67
CA ILE A 254 8.76 -6.48 -2.86
C ILE A 254 8.55 -6.70 -1.36
N CYS A 255 7.39 -6.36 -0.82
CA CYS A 255 7.14 -6.39 0.63
C CYS A 255 6.20 -7.51 1.08
N GLY A 256 5.62 -8.31 0.16
CA GLY A 256 4.54 -9.22 0.48
C GLY A 256 3.20 -8.50 0.73
N ILE A 257 2.21 -9.22 1.26
CA ILE A 257 0.87 -8.69 1.44
C ILE A 257 0.81 -7.81 2.69
N ILE A 258 0.50 -6.52 2.51
CA ILE A 258 0.32 -5.55 3.60
C ILE A 258 -1.09 -4.97 3.48
N GLY A 259 -1.91 -5.20 4.50
CA GLY A 259 -3.28 -4.72 4.57
C GLY A 259 -3.44 -3.41 5.34
N PHE A 260 -4.66 -2.86 5.27
CA PHE A 260 -5.14 -1.71 6.04
C PHE A 260 -4.52 -0.34 5.74
N VAL A 261 -3.30 -0.24 5.22
CA VAL A 261 -2.65 1.05 4.90
C VAL A 261 -3.52 1.86 3.93
N GLY A 262 -3.99 1.23 2.85
CA GLY A 262 -4.87 1.84 1.85
C GLY A 262 -6.28 2.17 2.35
N LEU A 263 -6.71 1.57 3.45
CA LEU A 263 -8.00 1.85 4.08
C LEU A 263 -7.91 2.97 5.11
N VAL A 264 -7.01 2.82 6.07
CA VAL A 264 -6.94 3.65 7.27
C VAL A 264 -6.41 5.05 6.96
N VAL A 265 -5.29 5.13 6.24
CA VAL A 265 -4.60 6.41 6.00
C VAL A 265 -5.46 7.40 5.22
N PRO A 266 -6.02 7.05 4.03
CA PRO A 266 -6.86 8.01 3.30
C PRO A 266 -8.11 8.41 4.08
N HIS A 267 -8.65 7.52 4.90
CA HIS A 267 -9.82 7.82 5.73
C HIS A 267 -9.51 8.87 6.80
N ILE A 268 -8.40 8.71 7.53
CA ILE A 268 -7.95 9.68 8.55
C ILE A 268 -7.70 11.04 7.89
N ILE A 269 -6.96 11.06 6.79
CA ILE A 269 -6.60 12.31 6.11
C ILE A 269 -7.83 13.00 5.52
N ARG A 270 -8.77 12.26 4.95
CA ARG A 270 -10.04 12.80 4.46
C ARG A 270 -10.83 13.47 5.58
N SER A 271 -10.86 12.89 6.76
CA SER A 271 -11.54 13.46 7.93
C SER A 271 -10.84 14.72 8.45
N ALA A 272 -9.51 14.79 8.32
CA ALA A 272 -8.70 15.91 8.81
C ALA A 272 -8.58 17.06 7.79
N ALA A 273 -8.25 16.76 6.52
CA ALA A 273 -7.93 17.73 5.48
C ALA A 273 -9.05 17.92 4.43
N GLY A 274 -10.07 17.04 4.43
CA GLY A 274 -11.21 17.11 3.50
C GLY A 274 -11.10 16.14 2.32
N PRO A 275 -12.13 16.11 1.44
CA PRO A 275 -12.28 15.08 0.41
C PRO A 275 -11.61 15.42 -0.94
N ASP A 276 -10.94 16.57 -1.10
CA ASP A 276 -10.30 16.95 -2.36
C ASP A 276 -9.09 16.08 -2.66
N ASN A 277 -9.18 15.25 -3.70
CA ASN A 277 -8.12 14.32 -4.09
C ASN A 277 -6.79 15.01 -4.46
N ARG A 278 -6.79 16.30 -4.82
CA ARG A 278 -5.55 17.07 -5.07
C ARG A 278 -4.69 17.20 -3.81
N ILE A 279 -5.33 17.26 -2.65
CA ILE A 279 -4.71 17.36 -1.33
C ILE A 279 -4.61 15.96 -0.71
N LEU A 280 -5.67 15.17 -0.86
CA LEU A 280 -5.80 13.87 -0.23
C LEU A 280 -4.76 12.86 -0.72
N LEU A 281 -4.46 12.81 -2.03
CA LEU A 281 -3.48 11.88 -2.59
C LEU A 281 -2.06 12.12 -2.06
N PRO A 282 -1.48 13.35 -2.15
CA PRO A 282 -0.11 13.57 -1.64
C PRO A 282 -0.02 13.42 -0.12
N LEU A 283 -1.03 13.86 0.64
CA LEU A 283 -1.03 13.66 2.09
C LEU A 283 -1.20 12.18 2.45
N SER A 284 -1.97 11.41 1.68
CA SER A 284 -2.06 9.96 1.85
C SER A 284 -0.74 9.27 1.57
N ALA A 285 0.03 9.72 0.58
CA ALA A 285 1.37 9.18 0.32
C ALA A 285 2.29 9.37 1.53
N ILE A 286 2.37 10.60 2.08
CA ILE A 286 3.18 10.89 3.27
C ILE A 286 2.67 10.09 4.47
N GLY A 287 1.36 10.09 4.71
CA GLY A 287 0.76 9.36 5.82
C GLY A 287 0.95 7.85 5.74
N GLY A 288 0.85 7.27 4.52
CA GLY A 288 1.10 5.85 4.28
C GLY A 288 2.57 5.47 4.49
N ALA A 289 3.49 6.27 3.97
CA ALA A 289 4.92 6.13 4.22
C ALA A 289 5.22 6.16 5.74
N THR A 290 4.67 7.16 6.44
CA THR A 290 4.83 7.32 7.88
C THR A 290 4.30 6.10 8.65
N LEU A 291 3.07 5.67 8.34
CA LEU A 291 2.45 4.52 9.02
C LEU A 291 3.27 3.25 8.84
N LEU A 292 3.74 2.99 7.61
CA LEU A 292 4.47 1.75 7.34
C LEU A 292 5.86 1.75 7.96
N VAL A 293 6.56 2.90 7.96
CA VAL A 293 7.84 3.07 8.65
C VAL A 293 7.69 2.92 10.16
N LEU A 294 6.64 3.48 10.76
CA LEU A 294 6.35 3.32 12.19
C LEU A 294 6.00 1.88 12.55
N ALA A 295 5.19 1.21 11.73
CA ALA A 295 4.82 -0.19 11.93
C ALA A 295 6.05 -1.11 11.87
N ASP A 296 6.96 -0.88 10.91
CA ASP A 296 8.24 -1.58 10.82
C ASP A 296 9.15 -1.33 12.03
N THR A 297 9.24 -0.08 12.45
CA THR A 297 10.04 0.29 13.64
C THR A 297 9.48 -0.38 14.89
N ALA A 298 8.16 -0.38 15.06
CA ALA A 298 7.50 -1.06 16.18
C ALA A 298 7.74 -2.58 16.15
N ALA A 299 7.69 -3.21 14.97
CA ALA A 299 7.98 -4.64 14.81
C ALA A 299 9.40 -5.00 15.29
N ARG A 300 10.39 -4.16 14.93
CA ARG A 300 11.80 -4.34 15.34
C ARG A 300 12.05 -4.08 16.83
N LEU A 301 11.32 -3.15 17.41
CA LEU A 301 11.40 -2.88 18.85
C LEU A 301 10.78 -4.01 19.68
N TRP A 302 9.69 -4.60 19.17
CA TRP A 302 9.00 -5.69 19.87
C TRP A 302 9.84 -6.99 19.90
N SER A 303 10.42 -7.39 18.79
CA SER A 303 11.22 -8.59 18.65
C SER A 303 12.47 -8.31 17.80
N PRO A 304 13.59 -7.94 18.44
CA PRO A 304 14.80 -7.53 17.71
C PRO A 304 15.48 -8.65 16.93
N ALA A 305 15.44 -9.89 17.46
CA ALA A 305 16.10 -11.04 16.84
C ALA A 305 15.32 -11.60 15.65
N ASP A 306 13.98 -11.58 15.73
CA ASP A 306 13.07 -12.06 14.68
C ASP A 306 11.85 -11.11 14.60
N PRO A 307 11.95 -10.04 13.82
CA PRO A 307 10.93 -9.01 13.76
C PRO A 307 9.56 -9.56 13.35
N VAL A 308 8.52 -9.15 14.06
CA VAL A 308 7.14 -9.50 13.73
C VAL A 308 6.82 -9.06 12.30
N PRO A 309 6.20 -9.91 11.45
CA PRO A 309 5.82 -9.54 10.10
C PRO A 309 4.96 -8.26 10.08
N ILE A 310 5.28 -7.34 9.17
CA ILE A 310 4.69 -6.00 9.17
C ILE A 310 3.18 -6.01 8.86
N GLY A 311 2.72 -6.98 8.07
CA GLY A 311 1.30 -7.19 7.79
C GLY A 311 0.50 -7.55 9.04
N VAL A 312 1.10 -8.26 9.99
CA VAL A 312 0.48 -8.55 11.30
C VAL A 312 0.34 -7.26 12.10
N VAL A 313 1.39 -6.43 12.16
CA VAL A 313 1.36 -5.14 12.89
C VAL A 313 0.31 -4.20 12.29
N THR A 314 0.27 -4.08 10.96
CA THR A 314 -0.73 -3.22 10.30
C THR A 314 -2.16 -3.74 10.49
N ALA A 315 -2.37 -5.06 10.55
CA ALA A 315 -3.66 -5.67 10.83
C ALA A 315 -4.12 -5.41 12.28
N PHE A 316 -3.20 -5.51 13.25
CA PHE A 316 -3.48 -5.19 14.65
C PHE A 316 -3.88 -3.72 14.86
N LEU A 317 -3.30 -2.81 14.08
CA LEU A 317 -3.68 -1.39 14.13
C LEU A 317 -4.97 -1.11 13.36
N GLY A 318 -5.14 -1.74 12.20
CA GLY A 318 -6.22 -1.46 11.26
C GLY A 318 -7.57 -2.06 11.66
N ALA A 319 -7.59 -3.30 12.17
CA ALA A 319 -8.85 -3.97 12.48
C ALA A 319 -9.64 -3.29 13.63
N PRO A 320 -9.03 -2.92 14.77
CA PRO A 320 -9.73 -2.17 15.82
C PRO A 320 -10.20 -0.79 15.35
N PHE A 321 -9.39 -0.08 14.56
CA PHE A 321 -9.78 1.20 13.97
C PHE A 321 -11.04 1.06 13.11
N PHE A 322 -11.11 0.01 12.30
CA PHE A 322 -12.24 -0.26 11.44
C PHE A 322 -13.51 -0.59 12.22
N LEU A 323 -13.39 -1.42 13.26
CA LEU A 323 -14.51 -1.75 14.16
C LEU A 323 -15.07 -0.51 14.87
N ALA A 324 -14.17 0.38 15.35
CA ALA A 324 -14.57 1.65 15.96
C ALA A 324 -15.32 2.57 14.98
N LEU A 325 -14.90 2.56 13.70
CA LEU A 325 -15.53 3.34 12.64
C LEU A 325 -16.94 2.84 12.30
N LEU A 326 -17.11 1.52 12.25
CA LEU A 326 -18.43 0.88 12.02
C LEU A 326 -19.41 1.21 13.15
N LYS A 327 -18.96 1.13 14.41
CA LYS A 327 -19.78 1.46 15.56
C LYS A 327 -20.30 2.89 15.53
N ARG A 328 -19.43 3.86 15.22
CA ARG A 328 -19.83 5.28 15.13
C ARG A 328 -20.84 5.57 14.02
N ARG A 329 -20.80 4.82 12.91
CA ARG A 329 -21.79 4.96 11.83
C ARG A 329 -23.13 4.36 12.20
N GLY A 330 -23.15 3.19 12.83
CA GLY A 330 -24.37 2.56 13.29
C GLY A 330 -25.12 3.40 14.35
N GLU A 331 -24.39 4.17 15.15
CA GLU A 331 -24.98 5.13 16.11
C GLU A 331 -25.62 6.33 15.39
N SER A 332 -25.01 6.83 14.30
CA SER A 332 -25.53 7.98 13.55
C SER A 332 -26.69 7.65 12.61
N ASP A 333 -26.91 6.39 12.28
CA ASP A 333 -28.07 5.94 11.45
C ASP A 333 -29.29 5.61 12.33
N ASN A 334 -29.14 5.57 13.66
CA ASN A 334 -30.22 5.32 14.63
C ASN A 334 -30.75 6.61 15.31
N ASP A 335 -30.10 7.75 15.10
CA ASP A 335 -30.53 9.10 15.53
C ASP A 335 -31.17 9.87 14.35
#